data_936389b619fc0ab0c79f61a945afae99
#
_entry.id   936389b619fc0ab0c79f61a945afae99
#
_cell.length_a   1.000
_cell.length_b   1.000
_cell.length_c   1.000
_cell.angle_alpha   90.00
_cell.angle_beta   90.00
_cell.angle_gamma   90.00
#
_symmetry.space_group_name_H-M   'P 1'
#
loop_
_entity.id
_entity.type
_entity.pdbx_description
1 polymer ?
#
loop_
_entity_poly.entity_id
_entity_poly.type
_entity_poly.pdbx_seq_one_letter_code
_entity_poly.pdbx_strand_id
1 'polypeptide(L)'
;MFNVVLVEPRIPQNTGNIARTCAATGCRLHIVRPTAFQITDKNLKRAGLDYWHLLNVCYYDNLADFFEKTEGARYFYATSKAPHTYVEAEFKDNDYILFGREDAGLPEELLYEHEERCIRIPMIEEARSLNLSNSVAIVVYEALRQQGFDNLKDLGQLTQFHW
;
A
#
# COMPACT_ATOMS: atom_id res chain seq x y z
N MET A 1 8.66 6.13 8.22
CA MET A 1 8.27 6.06 6.78
C MET A 1 7.87 4.62 6.48
N PHE A 2 6.68 4.40 5.89
CA PHE A 2 6.18 3.05 5.59
C PHE A 2 6.54 2.57 4.18
N ASN A 3 6.48 1.26 4.00
CA ASN A 3 6.75 0.58 2.74
C ASN A 3 5.46 -0.08 2.24
N VAL A 4 4.90 0.42 1.16
CA VAL A 4 3.72 -0.13 0.50
C VAL A 4 4.17 -1.15 -0.54
N VAL A 5 3.71 -2.38 -0.43
CA VAL A 5 4.11 -3.48 -1.30
C VAL A 5 2.91 -3.97 -2.11
N LEU A 6 2.99 -3.88 -3.42
CA LEU A 6 2.01 -4.44 -4.35
C LEU A 6 2.53 -5.77 -4.89
N VAL A 7 1.81 -6.85 -4.58
CA VAL A 7 2.16 -8.19 -5.05
C VAL A 7 1.38 -8.49 -6.32
N GLU A 8 2.09 -8.59 -7.44
CA GLU A 8 1.56 -8.91 -8.76
C GLU A 8 0.35 -8.05 -9.19
N PRO A 9 0.42 -6.70 -9.12
CA PRO A 9 -0.71 -5.86 -9.47
C PRO A 9 -1.16 -6.05 -10.91
N ARG A 10 -2.48 -5.99 -11.16
CA ARG A 10 -3.12 -6.29 -12.44
C ARG A 10 -3.68 -5.08 -13.14
N ILE A 11 -4.09 -4.06 -12.40
CA ILE A 11 -4.80 -2.88 -12.93
C ILE A 11 -3.91 -1.65 -12.85
N PRO A 12 -3.48 -1.09 -14.01
CA PRO A 12 -2.56 0.05 -14.05
C PRO A 12 -3.07 1.28 -13.29
N GLN A 13 -4.38 1.56 -13.36
CA GLN A 13 -5.01 2.69 -12.69
C GLN A 13 -4.87 2.61 -11.17
N ASN A 14 -5.01 1.41 -10.59
CA ASN A 14 -4.79 1.19 -9.16
C ASN A 14 -3.35 1.49 -8.77
N THR A 15 -2.39 0.94 -9.51
CA THR A 15 -0.97 1.20 -9.29
C THR A 15 -0.64 2.69 -9.40
N GLY A 16 -1.20 3.40 -10.37
CA GLY A 16 -1.03 4.85 -10.52
C GLY A 16 -1.58 5.63 -9.32
N ASN A 17 -2.79 5.32 -8.85
CA ASN A 17 -3.38 5.96 -7.66
C ASN A 17 -2.59 5.66 -6.39
N ILE A 18 -2.09 4.43 -6.23
CA ILE A 18 -1.26 4.04 -5.10
C ILE A 18 0.08 4.78 -5.14
N ALA A 19 0.70 4.89 -6.30
CA ALA A 19 1.92 5.66 -6.49
C ALA A 19 1.74 7.12 -6.06
N ARG A 20 0.58 7.74 -6.38
CA ARG A 20 0.23 9.09 -5.93
C ARG A 20 0.09 9.17 -4.41
N THR A 21 -0.57 8.20 -3.78
CA THR A 21 -0.66 8.12 -2.31
C THR A 21 0.74 8.02 -1.68
N CYS A 22 1.61 7.16 -2.21
CA CYS A 22 2.97 7.02 -1.72
C CYS A 22 3.77 8.33 -1.87
N ALA A 23 3.67 9.00 -3.03
CA ALA A 23 4.33 10.28 -3.25
C ALA A 23 3.84 11.38 -2.30
N ALA A 24 2.53 11.42 -2.03
CA ALA A 24 1.91 12.41 -1.13
C ALA A 24 2.24 12.19 0.35
N THR A 25 2.55 10.96 0.74
CA THR A 25 2.80 10.56 2.14
C THR A 25 4.28 10.30 2.45
N GLY A 26 5.13 10.33 1.44
CA GLY A 26 6.55 9.96 1.58
C GLY A 26 6.80 8.46 1.75
N CYS A 27 5.78 7.60 1.59
CA CYS A 27 5.93 6.16 1.62
C CYS A 27 6.72 5.65 0.41
N ARG A 28 7.49 4.57 0.58
CA ARG A 28 8.13 3.87 -0.52
C ARG A 28 7.16 2.91 -1.18
N LEU A 29 7.23 2.80 -2.48
CA LEU A 29 6.44 1.85 -3.26
C LEU A 29 7.32 0.67 -3.70
N HIS A 30 6.89 -0.53 -3.37
CA HIS A 30 7.53 -1.78 -3.76
C HIS A 30 6.57 -2.55 -4.68
N ILE A 31 7.08 -3.02 -5.81
CA ILE A 31 6.31 -3.77 -6.79
C ILE A 31 6.94 -5.13 -7.02
N VAL A 32 6.20 -6.16 -6.65
CA VAL A 32 6.59 -7.56 -6.85
C VAL A 32 5.96 -8.07 -8.14
N ARG A 33 6.80 -8.49 -9.08
CA ARG A 33 6.39 -9.05 -10.38
C ARG A 33 5.89 -10.50 -10.23
N PRO A 34 5.19 -11.04 -11.25
CA PRO A 34 4.87 -10.40 -12.53
C PRO A 34 3.74 -9.37 -12.40
N THR A 35 3.77 -8.35 -13.26
CA THR A 35 2.66 -7.41 -13.43
C THR A 35 1.92 -7.69 -14.74
N ALA A 36 0.60 -7.50 -14.77
CA ALA A 36 -0.20 -7.72 -15.98
C ALA A 36 -0.01 -6.62 -17.04
N PHE A 37 0.76 -5.58 -16.73
CA PHE A 37 1.03 -4.42 -17.58
C PHE A 37 2.49 -3.99 -17.45
N GLN A 38 2.98 -3.27 -18.45
CA GLN A 38 4.30 -2.65 -18.35
C GLN A 38 4.21 -1.38 -17.51
N ILE A 39 5.02 -1.34 -16.45
CA ILE A 39 5.19 -0.14 -15.63
C ILE A 39 6.18 0.75 -16.37
N THR A 40 5.65 1.63 -17.21
CA THR A 40 6.43 2.65 -17.91
C THR A 40 6.11 4.00 -17.32
N ASP A 41 7.09 4.91 -17.33
CA ASP A 41 6.87 6.31 -16.95
C ASP A 41 5.66 6.93 -17.67
N LYS A 42 5.39 6.51 -18.91
CA LYS A 42 4.25 6.97 -19.71
C LYS A 42 2.91 6.51 -19.15
N ASN A 43 2.81 5.26 -18.69
CA ASN A 43 1.57 4.72 -18.12
C ASN A 43 1.28 5.31 -16.73
N LEU A 44 2.31 5.57 -15.96
CA LEU A 44 2.24 6.20 -14.66
C LEU A 44 2.01 7.71 -14.74
N LYS A 45 2.64 8.41 -15.71
CA LYS A 45 2.36 9.82 -15.99
C LYS A 45 0.92 10.07 -16.45
N ARG A 46 0.30 9.14 -17.18
CA ARG A 46 -1.12 9.23 -17.55
C ARG A 46 -2.08 9.17 -16.36
N ALA A 47 -1.66 8.60 -15.24
CA ALA A 47 -2.40 8.61 -13.99
C ALA A 47 -2.31 9.96 -13.23
N GLY A 48 -1.76 11.02 -13.86
CA GLY A 48 -1.72 12.38 -13.31
C GLY A 48 -0.59 12.60 -12.30
N LEU A 49 0.54 11.93 -12.48
CA LEU A 49 1.68 12.01 -11.55
C LEU A 49 2.69 13.10 -11.93
N ASP A 50 2.34 14.34 -11.63
CA ASP A 50 3.33 15.43 -11.58
C ASP A 50 4.37 15.22 -10.45
N TYR A 51 4.10 14.25 -9.54
CA TYR A 51 4.90 13.94 -8.34
C TYR A 51 5.82 12.72 -8.51
N TRP A 52 5.96 12.17 -9.71
CA TRP A 52 6.77 10.97 -9.94
C TRP A 52 8.22 11.11 -9.45
N HIS A 53 8.78 12.30 -9.54
CA HIS A 53 10.13 12.60 -9.06
C HIS A 53 10.28 12.51 -7.52
N LEU A 54 9.16 12.53 -6.78
CA LEU A 54 9.14 12.36 -5.32
C LEU A 54 8.97 10.90 -4.88
N LEU A 55 8.69 10.01 -5.84
CA LEU A 55 8.38 8.63 -5.56
C LEU A 55 9.63 7.75 -5.62
N ASN A 56 9.86 7.00 -4.56
CA ASN A 56 10.88 5.95 -4.52
C ASN A 56 10.22 4.59 -4.81
N VAL A 57 10.52 3.99 -5.96
CA VAL A 57 9.95 2.71 -6.40
C VAL A 57 11.04 1.64 -6.45
N CYS A 58 10.77 0.51 -5.77
CA CYS A 58 11.60 -0.69 -5.80
C CYS A 58 10.88 -1.82 -6.54
N TYR A 59 11.60 -2.57 -7.35
CA TYR A 59 11.07 -3.70 -8.13
C TYR A 59 11.73 -5.00 -7.71
N TYR A 60 10.92 -6.07 -7.68
CA TYR A 60 11.34 -7.42 -7.32
C TYR A 60 10.84 -8.41 -8.36
N ASP A 61 11.62 -9.44 -8.66
CA ASP A 61 11.27 -10.41 -9.69
C ASP A 61 10.12 -11.34 -9.26
N ASN A 62 10.01 -11.61 -7.95
CA ASN A 62 8.96 -12.42 -7.34
C ASN A 62 8.94 -12.20 -5.81
N LEU A 63 8.01 -12.85 -5.10
CA LEU A 63 7.92 -12.77 -3.63
C LEU A 63 9.16 -13.30 -2.92
N ALA A 64 9.81 -14.34 -3.42
CA ALA A 64 11.04 -14.87 -2.82
C ALA A 64 12.17 -13.83 -2.88
N ASP A 65 12.36 -13.19 -4.04
CA ASP A 65 13.33 -12.10 -4.24
C ASP A 65 13.01 -10.90 -3.32
N PHE A 66 11.72 -10.59 -3.14
CA PHE A 66 11.29 -9.54 -2.22
C PHE A 66 11.68 -9.85 -0.78
N PHE A 67 11.34 -11.03 -0.26
CA PHE A 67 11.64 -11.41 1.12
C PHE A 67 13.14 -11.56 1.38
N GLU A 68 13.91 -12.07 0.42
CA GLU A 68 15.36 -12.14 0.50
C GLU A 68 15.99 -10.74 0.66
N LYS A 69 15.57 -9.79 -0.18
CA LYS A 69 16.11 -8.42 -0.17
C LYS A 69 15.63 -7.55 1.00
N THR A 70 14.58 -7.97 1.68
CA THR A 70 14.01 -7.28 2.83
C THR A 70 14.09 -8.10 4.13
N GLU A 71 15.01 -9.06 4.18
CA GLU A 71 15.18 -9.94 5.34
C GLU A 71 15.29 -9.15 6.65
N GLY A 72 14.60 -9.63 7.69
CA GLY A 72 14.55 -9.00 9.01
C GLY A 72 13.56 -7.84 9.14
N ALA A 73 12.84 -7.48 8.08
CA ALA A 73 11.81 -6.47 8.14
C ALA A 73 10.53 -6.99 8.85
N ARG A 74 9.69 -6.05 9.29
CA ARG A 74 8.35 -6.36 9.80
C ARG A 74 7.33 -6.23 8.68
N TYR A 75 6.46 -7.22 8.57
CA TYR A 75 5.44 -7.29 7.52
C TYR A 75 4.04 -7.33 8.11
N PHE A 76 3.10 -6.65 7.44
CA PHE A 76 1.67 -6.81 7.60
C PHE A 76 1.05 -7.22 6.26
N TYR A 77 0.03 -8.05 6.30
CA TYR A 77 -0.62 -8.63 5.12
C TYR A 77 -2.07 -8.17 5.06
N ALA A 78 -2.37 -7.22 4.18
CA ALA A 78 -3.72 -6.70 4.02
C ALA A 78 -4.57 -7.66 3.17
N THR A 79 -5.61 -8.21 3.77
CA THR A 79 -6.51 -9.18 3.13
C THR A 79 -7.90 -9.12 3.74
N SER A 80 -8.95 -9.32 2.94
CA SER A 80 -10.32 -9.44 3.43
C SER A 80 -10.57 -10.72 4.27
N LYS A 81 -9.61 -11.66 4.25
CA LYS A 81 -9.69 -12.95 4.98
C LYS A 81 -9.07 -12.90 6.38
N ALA A 82 -8.48 -11.77 6.77
CA ALA A 82 -7.79 -11.65 8.07
C ALA A 82 -8.75 -11.74 9.25
N PRO A 83 -8.31 -12.35 10.36
CA PRO A 83 -9.10 -12.41 11.61
C PRO A 83 -9.04 -11.10 12.42
N HIS A 84 -8.06 -10.23 12.14
CA HIS A 84 -7.82 -8.98 12.87
C HIS A 84 -8.13 -7.78 11.99
N THR A 85 -8.64 -6.71 12.59
CA THR A 85 -8.84 -5.45 11.88
C THR A 85 -7.55 -4.64 11.81
N TYR A 86 -7.43 -3.79 10.79
CA TYR A 86 -6.25 -2.95 10.59
C TYR A 86 -6.00 -1.95 11.73
N VAL A 87 -7.03 -1.61 12.51
CA VAL A 87 -6.91 -0.70 13.66
C VAL A 87 -6.30 -1.38 14.89
N GLU A 88 -6.29 -2.70 14.94
CA GLU A 88 -5.65 -3.49 16.01
C GLU A 88 -4.14 -3.65 15.79
N ALA A 89 -3.67 -3.36 14.57
CA ALA A 89 -2.26 -3.45 14.25
C ALA A 89 -1.48 -2.28 14.86
N GLU A 90 -0.38 -2.58 15.52
CA GLU A 90 0.59 -1.57 16.00
C GLU A 90 1.67 -1.35 14.94
N PHE A 91 1.45 -0.35 14.08
CA PHE A 91 2.40 0.02 13.04
C PHE A 91 3.60 0.78 13.61
N LYS A 92 4.79 0.45 13.10
CA LYS A 92 6.05 1.12 13.44
C LYS A 92 6.75 1.62 12.19
N ASP A 93 7.63 2.59 12.37
CA ASP A 93 8.42 3.10 11.27
C ASP A 93 9.17 1.96 10.53
N ASN A 94 9.25 2.08 9.22
CA ASN A 94 9.80 1.07 8.30
C ASN A 94 9.01 -0.24 8.15
N ASP A 95 7.81 -0.38 8.70
CA ASP A 95 6.98 -1.55 8.44
C ASP A 95 6.62 -1.65 6.95
N TYR A 96 6.53 -2.87 6.48
CA TYR A 96 6.08 -3.24 5.13
C TYR A 96 4.63 -3.70 5.18
N ILE A 97 3.78 -3.12 4.35
CA ILE A 97 2.37 -3.47 4.26
C ILE A 97 2.12 -4.04 2.87
N LEU A 98 1.85 -5.34 2.80
CA LEU A 98 1.64 -6.08 1.56
C LEU A 98 0.17 -6.07 1.17
N PHE A 99 -0.08 -5.77 -0.10
CA PHE A 99 -1.39 -5.83 -0.74
C PHE A 99 -1.32 -6.78 -1.93
N GLY A 100 -2.31 -7.65 -2.06
CA GLY A 100 -2.39 -8.64 -3.12
C GLY A 100 -3.00 -8.13 -4.42
N ARG A 101 -3.12 -9.04 -5.36
CA ARG A 101 -3.76 -8.82 -6.66
C ARG A 101 -5.23 -8.43 -6.48
N GLU A 102 -5.73 -7.63 -7.40
CA GLU A 102 -7.12 -7.17 -7.39
C GLU A 102 -8.12 -8.32 -7.57
N ASP A 103 -7.75 -9.37 -8.29
CA ASP A 103 -8.59 -10.54 -8.61
C ASP A 103 -8.45 -11.72 -7.63
N ALA A 104 -7.31 -11.86 -6.95
CA ALA A 104 -6.99 -13.03 -6.15
C ALA A 104 -6.48 -12.74 -4.73
N GLY A 105 -6.07 -11.52 -4.44
CA GLY A 105 -5.44 -11.17 -3.16
C GLY A 105 -4.01 -11.71 -3.02
N LEU A 106 -3.56 -11.85 -1.79
CA LEU A 106 -2.29 -12.48 -1.44
C LEU A 106 -2.42 -14.02 -1.43
N PRO A 107 -1.31 -14.76 -1.67
CA PRO A 107 -1.31 -16.23 -1.57
C PRO A 107 -1.78 -16.71 -0.18
N GLU A 108 -2.70 -17.68 -0.14
CA GLU A 108 -3.27 -18.17 1.14
C GLU A 108 -2.23 -18.87 2.03
N GLU A 109 -1.26 -19.55 1.45
CA GLU A 109 -0.16 -20.16 2.20
C GLU A 109 0.63 -19.11 2.99
N LEU A 110 0.95 -17.97 2.34
CA LEU A 110 1.61 -16.84 2.99
C LEU A 110 0.77 -16.27 4.15
N LEU A 111 -0.53 -16.14 3.95
CA LEU A 111 -1.44 -15.63 4.97
C LEU A 111 -1.57 -16.60 6.15
N TYR A 112 -1.65 -17.90 5.88
CA TYR A 112 -1.78 -18.94 6.89
C TYR A 112 -0.56 -19.01 7.82
N GLU A 113 0.64 -18.81 7.27
CA GLU A 113 1.89 -18.79 8.04
C GLU A 113 2.06 -17.54 8.92
N HIS A 114 1.25 -16.49 8.68
CA HIS A 114 1.41 -15.18 9.31
C HIS A 114 0.07 -14.59 9.80
N GLU A 115 -0.80 -15.43 10.33
CA GLU A 115 -2.16 -15.05 10.75
C GLU A 115 -2.16 -13.81 11.66
N GLU A 116 -1.26 -13.75 12.62
CA GLU A 116 -1.13 -12.65 13.59
C GLU A 116 -0.73 -11.28 12.97
N ARG A 117 -0.29 -11.31 11.72
CA ARG A 117 0.10 -10.12 10.93
C ARG A 117 -0.87 -9.82 9.79
N CYS A 118 -1.90 -10.64 9.64
CA CYS A 118 -2.96 -10.40 8.68
C CYS A 118 -3.94 -9.36 9.23
N ILE A 119 -4.25 -8.38 8.39
CA ILE A 119 -5.14 -7.26 8.76
C ILE A 119 -6.21 -7.06 7.70
N ARG A 120 -7.42 -6.69 8.14
CA ARG A 120 -8.55 -6.41 7.24
C ARG A 120 -9.15 -5.03 7.50
N ILE A 121 -9.70 -4.45 6.45
CA ILE A 121 -10.62 -3.31 6.56
C ILE A 121 -12.02 -3.89 6.74
N PRO A 122 -12.77 -3.51 7.79
CA PRO A 122 -14.14 -3.97 7.98
C PRO A 122 -15.06 -3.58 6.81
N MET A 123 -15.94 -4.47 6.42
CA MET A 123 -16.94 -4.28 5.37
C MET A 123 -18.24 -4.94 5.80
N ILE A 124 -19.35 -4.54 5.20
CA ILE A 124 -20.62 -5.29 5.33
C ILE A 124 -20.46 -6.69 4.76
N GLU A 125 -21.28 -7.64 5.24
CA GLU A 125 -21.14 -9.07 4.92
C GLU A 125 -21.23 -9.36 3.42
N GLU A 126 -22.09 -8.63 2.69
CA GLU A 126 -22.32 -8.81 1.26
C GLU A 126 -21.18 -8.25 0.39
N ALA A 127 -20.34 -7.37 0.94
CA ALA A 127 -19.23 -6.79 0.21
C ALA A 127 -18.03 -7.76 0.13
N ARG A 128 -17.51 -7.96 -1.07
CA ARG A 128 -16.38 -8.88 -1.31
C ARG A 128 -15.03 -8.23 -1.05
N SER A 129 -14.85 -7.02 -1.52
CA SER A 129 -13.59 -6.27 -1.42
C SER A 129 -13.81 -4.79 -1.71
N LEU A 130 -12.91 -3.96 -1.23
CA LEU A 130 -12.75 -2.58 -1.66
C LEU A 130 -11.80 -2.51 -2.87
N ASN A 131 -11.88 -1.41 -3.61
CA ASN A 131 -10.87 -1.09 -4.61
C ASN A 131 -9.47 -1.08 -3.96
N LEU A 132 -8.47 -1.67 -4.64
CA LEU A 132 -7.13 -1.82 -4.10
C LEU A 132 -6.50 -0.49 -3.69
N SER A 133 -6.60 0.56 -4.52
CA SER A 133 -6.03 1.86 -4.20
C SER A 133 -6.69 2.53 -3.00
N ASN A 134 -7.99 2.32 -2.81
CA ASN A 134 -8.70 2.78 -1.62
C ASN A 134 -8.23 2.04 -0.37
N SER A 135 -8.08 0.72 -0.45
CA SER A 135 -7.57 -0.11 0.65
C SER A 135 -6.18 0.33 1.09
N VAL A 136 -5.30 0.59 0.15
CA VAL A 136 -3.95 1.11 0.43
C VAL A 136 -4.03 2.45 1.15
N ALA A 137 -4.83 3.39 0.65
CA ALA A 137 -4.97 4.72 1.27
C ALA A 137 -5.49 4.62 2.72
N ILE A 138 -6.51 3.80 2.97
CA ILE A 138 -7.08 3.61 4.31
C ILE A 138 -6.02 3.09 5.29
N VAL A 139 -5.32 2.01 4.95
CA VAL A 139 -4.34 1.38 5.83
C VAL A 139 -3.11 2.28 6.03
N VAL A 140 -2.62 2.91 4.97
CA VAL A 140 -1.47 3.83 5.05
C VAL A 140 -1.77 5.01 5.95
N TYR A 141 -2.95 5.64 5.81
CA TYR A 141 -3.30 6.79 6.66
C TYR A 141 -3.57 6.40 8.11
N GLU A 142 -4.04 5.19 8.41
CA GLU A 142 -4.08 4.69 9.79
C GLU A 142 -2.65 4.50 10.35
N ALA A 143 -1.76 3.90 9.59
CA ALA A 143 -0.38 3.74 10.01
C ALA A 143 0.31 5.10 10.27
N LEU A 144 0.08 6.09 9.39
CA LEU A 144 0.58 7.45 9.56
C LEU A 144 -0.05 8.15 10.78
N ARG A 145 -1.36 7.95 11.02
CA ARG A 145 -2.04 8.48 12.20
C ARG A 145 -1.41 7.98 13.50
N GLN A 146 -1.06 6.70 13.55
CA GLN A 146 -0.37 6.11 14.71
C GLN A 146 1.01 6.72 14.96
N GLN A 147 1.66 7.24 13.92
CA GLN A 147 2.94 7.97 14.00
C GLN A 147 2.76 9.49 14.11
N GLY A 148 1.52 9.99 14.38
CA GLY A 148 1.26 11.41 14.58
C GLY A 148 1.37 12.27 13.32
N PHE A 149 1.33 11.67 12.11
CA PHE A 149 1.52 12.33 10.81
C PHE A 149 2.85 13.07 10.69
N ASP A 150 3.89 12.57 11.34
CA ASP A 150 5.22 13.16 11.32
C ASP A 150 5.69 13.48 9.89
N ASN A 151 6.20 14.70 9.72
CA ASN A 151 6.68 15.23 8.43
C ASN A 151 5.60 15.45 7.36
N LEU A 152 4.31 15.39 7.71
CA LEU A 152 3.22 15.77 6.83
C LEU A 152 2.67 17.14 7.20
N LYS A 153 2.18 17.86 6.18
CA LYS A 153 1.46 19.12 6.40
C LYS A 153 0.03 18.79 6.81
N ASP A 154 -0.30 19.04 8.04
CA ASP A 154 -1.61 18.73 8.67
C ASP A 154 -2.58 19.93 8.71
N LEU A 155 -2.09 21.15 8.45
CA LEU A 155 -2.88 22.36 8.42
C LEU A 155 -2.93 22.97 7.02
N GLY A 156 -4.10 23.48 6.67
CA GLY A 156 -4.35 24.17 5.41
C GLY A 156 -4.85 25.60 5.62
N GLN A 157 -4.83 26.39 4.55
CA GLN A 157 -5.39 27.73 4.47
C GLN A 157 -6.24 27.89 3.22
N LEU A 158 -7.28 28.68 3.31
CA LEU A 158 -8.05 29.12 2.13
C LEU A 158 -7.21 30.06 1.27
N THR A 159 -7.44 30.07 -0.03
CA THR A 159 -6.71 30.94 -0.97
C THR A 159 -7.31 32.34 -1.10
N GLN A 160 -8.62 32.46 -0.91
CA GLN A 160 -9.35 33.74 -1.10
C GLN A 160 -9.93 34.27 0.22
N PHE A 161 -10.06 33.46 1.24
CA PHE A 161 -10.61 33.80 2.54
C PHE A 161 -9.69 33.32 3.67
N HIS A 162 -9.93 33.80 4.87
CA HIS A 162 -9.29 33.33 6.10
C HIS A 162 -10.30 32.56 6.94
N TRP A 163 -9.81 31.54 7.64
CA TRP A 163 -10.60 30.84 8.67
C TRP A 163 -10.88 31.75 9.85
#